data_b0844b0de8388c496488c7bfe8e0b1b2
#
_entry.id   b0844b0de8388c496488c7bfe8e0b1b2
#
_cell.length_a   1.000
_cell.length_b   1.000
_cell.length_c   1.000
_cell.angle_alpha   90.00
_cell.angle_beta   90.00
_cell.angle_gamma   90.00
#
_symmetry.space_group_name_H-M   'P 1'
#
loop_
_entity.id
_entity.type
_entity.pdbx_description
1 polymer ?
#
loop_
_entity_poly.entity_id
_entity_poly.type
_entity_poly.pdbx_seq_one_letter_code
_entity_poly.pdbx_strand_id
1 'polypeptide(L)'
;LIADGVMPSNEGRGYVLRRIIRRAVRHGYKLGQKNAFFYKLVPDLVKEMGGAYPELKEKQTHIMEVLRGEEMRFGETLEKGMGLFNQVWDAMQFAKLESLLPMDGVGEPLRLTTADGVAFTVVSRNAGNGKQIVVRPQVSGSLNESFAFNMEDVVTEEKPEAHRAYGEALQGYLKNNIANSKLIMSGEHIFKLYDTYGFPYDLTADMARELGIELDEEGFEREMEAQRARARAAQNFKANAQVAYDGADTQFHGYDKRSLDATVLALYRDGEAVNQLNAGETGIVVLDHTPFYAESGGQVGDVGYIFSGENRFEVEDTQKIKAAVHGHFGTLVSGSLKVGDSICAEVDNAVREAIMRNHSVTHLMHKALRDVLGTHVEQKGSLQNAELTRFDISHPQAITAEEIAEVERRVNHAIMENVPVRVETMSIEDAQKTGAMMLFGEKYGDFVRVITMG
;
A
#
# COMPACT_ATOMS: atom_id res chain seq x y z
N LEU A 1 -22.38 -6.91 4.75
CA LEU A 1 -21.11 -6.93 3.98
C LEU A 1 -20.17 -8.01 4.49
N ILE A 2 -19.80 -8.03 5.79
CA ILE A 2 -18.89 -9.08 6.35
C ILE A 2 -19.57 -10.45 6.29
N ALA A 3 -20.86 -10.52 6.62
CA ALA A 3 -21.64 -11.75 6.48
C ALA A 3 -21.65 -12.29 5.04
N ASP A 4 -21.60 -11.40 4.05
CA ASP A 4 -21.52 -11.72 2.62
C ASP A 4 -20.10 -12.02 2.12
N GLY A 5 -19.12 -12.11 3.02
CA GLY A 5 -17.73 -12.42 2.69
C GLY A 5 -16.88 -11.22 2.29
N VAL A 6 -17.35 -9.98 2.46
CA VAL A 6 -16.53 -8.78 2.19
C VAL A 6 -15.63 -8.51 3.39
N MET A 7 -14.31 -8.56 3.18
CA MET A 7 -13.31 -8.23 4.20
C MET A 7 -12.77 -6.81 4.03
N PRO A 8 -12.40 -6.09 5.12
CA PRO A 8 -11.75 -4.80 5.01
C PRO A 8 -10.45 -4.91 4.21
N SER A 9 -10.32 -4.10 3.16
CA SER A 9 -9.15 -4.09 2.26
C SER A 9 -8.80 -2.68 1.79
N ASN A 10 -7.77 -2.54 0.96
CA ASN A 10 -7.36 -1.25 0.39
C ASN A 10 -8.08 -0.92 -0.93
N GLU A 11 -8.86 -1.87 -1.48
CA GLU A 11 -9.50 -1.72 -2.79
C GLU A 11 -10.95 -2.24 -2.81
N GLY A 12 -11.70 -1.83 -3.81
CA GLY A 12 -13.03 -2.32 -4.11
C GLY A 12 -14.03 -2.21 -2.95
N ARG A 13 -14.89 -3.21 -2.78
CA ARG A 13 -15.93 -3.25 -1.73
C ARG A 13 -15.34 -3.29 -0.31
N GLY A 14 -14.18 -3.92 -0.14
CA GLY A 14 -13.49 -4.00 1.15
C GLY A 14 -12.96 -2.64 1.61
N TYR A 15 -12.54 -1.77 0.69
CA TYR A 15 -12.15 -0.39 0.99
C TYR A 15 -13.36 0.42 1.52
N VAL A 16 -14.52 0.28 0.90
CA VAL A 16 -15.75 0.95 1.38
C VAL A 16 -16.10 0.48 2.80
N LEU A 17 -16.03 -0.84 3.05
CA LEU A 17 -16.27 -1.39 4.39
C LEU A 17 -15.27 -0.83 5.40
N ARG A 18 -13.99 -0.79 5.07
CA ARG A 18 -12.93 -0.22 5.92
C ARG A 18 -13.20 1.25 6.26
N ARG A 19 -13.61 2.07 5.29
CA ARG A 19 -13.98 3.47 5.50
C ARG A 19 -15.12 3.62 6.50
N ILE A 20 -16.17 2.82 6.37
CA ILE A 20 -17.33 2.84 7.29
C ILE A 20 -16.88 2.54 8.72
N ILE A 21 -16.08 1.50 8.90
CA ILE A 21 -15.55 1.10 10.21
C ILE A 21 -14.70 2.23 10.81
N ARG A 22 -13.73 2.75 10.06
CA ARG A 22 -12.82 3.80 10.53
C ARG A 22 -13.55 5.10 10.87
N ARG A 23 -14.58 5.45 10.12
CA ARG A 23 -15.43 6.62 10.41
C ARG A 23 -16.19 6.44 11.73
N ALA A 24 -16.76 5.25 11.98
CA ALA A 24 -17.42 4.94 13.25
C ALA A 24 -16.45 5.00 14.43
N VAL A 25 -15.26 4.41 14.29
CA VAL A 25 -14.21 4.42 15.32
C VAL A 25 -13.76 5.85 15.66
N ARG A 26 -13.55 6.71 14.65
CA ARG A 26 -13.20 8.12 14.87
C ARG A 26 -14.28 8.86 15.66
N HIS A 27 -15.56 8.67 15.31
CA HIS A 27 -16.63 9.31 16.05
C HIS A 27 -16.72 8.81 17.48
N GLY A 28 -16.54 7.52 17.72
CA GLY A 28 -16.42 6.96 19.06
C GLY A 28 -15.26 7.56 19.85
N TYR A 29 -14.10 7.69 19.22
CA TYR A 29 -12.92 8.32 19.84
C TYR A 29 -13.20 9.77 20.28
N LYS A 30 -13.88 10.57 19.44
CA LYS A 30 -14.33 11.93 19.80
C LYS A 30 -15.28 11.96 21.01
N LEU A 31 -16.10 10.91 21.19
CA LEU A 31 -16.99 10.75 22.32
C LEU A 31 -16.29 10.17 23.57
N GLY A 32 -14.96 10.03 23.54
CA GLY A 32 -14.16 9.52 24.65
C GLY A 32 -13.97 7.98 24.66
N GLN A 33 -14.46 7.27 23.66
CA GLN A 33 -14.28 5.82 23.53
C GLN A 33 -12.90 5.51 22.92
N LYS A 34 -11.88 5.40 23.76
CA LYS A 34 -10.50 5.10 23.33
C LYS A 34 -10.23 3.62 23.07
N ASN A 35 -11.05 2.73 23.60
CA ASN A 35 -10.95 1.28 23.40
C ASN A 35 -11.90 0.82 22.30
N ALA A 36 -11.59 -0.34 21.67
CA ALA A 36 -12.46 -0.93 20.67
C ALA A 36 -13.89 -1.17 21.24
N PHE A 37 -14.89 -0.70 20.54
CA PHE A 37 -16.29 -0.67 20.98
C PHE A 37 -17.29 -1.08 19.89
N PHE A 38 -16.98 -0.80 18.62
CA PHE A 38 -17.93 -0.93 17.51
C PHE A 38 -18.34 -2.39 17.29
N TYR A 39 -17.41 -3.33 17.44
CA TYR A 39 -17.69 -4.76 17.38
C TYR A 39 -18.72 -5.21 18.44
N LYS A 40 -18.85 -4.51 19.57
CA LYS A 40 -19.79 -4.82 20.65
C LYS A 40 -21.25 -4.57 20.28
N LEU A 41 -21.49 -3.83 19.18
CA LEU A 41 -22.84 -3.58 18.66
C LEU A 41 -23.39 -4.77 17.86
N VAL A 42 -22.55 -5.74 17.49
CA VAL A 42 -22.97 -6.87 16.65
C VAL A 42 -24.02 -7.76 17.34
N PRO A 43 -23.91 -8.11 18.63
CA PRO A 43 -24.95 -8.86 19.32
C PRO A 43 -26.32 -8.19 19.30
N ASP A 44 -26.37 -6.86 19.49
CA ASP A 44 -27.61 -6.09 19.43
C ASP A 44 -28.18 -6.09 18.01
N LEU A 45 -27.32 -5.91 16.99
CA LEU A 45 -27.72 -6.02 15.58
C LEU A 45 -28.31 -7.42 15.28
N VAL A 46 -27.69 -8.48 15.77
CA VAL A 46 -28.16 -9.86 15.61
C VAL A 46 -29.53 -10.05 16.28
N LYS A 47 -29.74 -9.47 17.45
CA LYS A 47 -31.03 -9.51 18.15
C LYS A 47 -32.14 -8.86 17.35
N GLU A 48 -31.89 -7.70 16.78
CA GLU A 48 -32.89 -6.93 16.04
C GLU A 48 -33.12 -7.45 14.61
N MET A 49 -32.06 -7.87 13.90
CA MET A 49 -32.13 -8.21 12.48
C MET A 49 -31.92 -9.70 12.18
N GLY A 50 -31.44 -10.49 13.12
CA GLY A 50 -31.11 -11.91 12.89
C GLY A 50 -32.31 -12.82 12.62
N GLY A 51 -33.55 -12.33 12.78
CA GLY A 51 -34.75 -13.02 12.32
C GLY A 51 -34.94 -12.96 10.82
N ALA A 52 -34.63 -11.80 10.23
CA ALA A 52 -34.72 -11.55 8.78
C ALA A 52 -33.42 -11.97 8.03
N TYR A 53 -32.29 -11.98 8.71
CA TYR A 53 -30.95 -12.30 8.18
C TYR A 53 -30.26 -13.36 9.04
N PRO A 54 -30.61 -14.66 8.88
CA PRO A 54 -30.08 -15.76 9.70
C PRO A 54 -28.54 -15.86 9.71
N GLU A 55 -27.91 -15.49 8.59
CA GLU A 55 -26.45 -15.45 8.41
C GLU A 55 -25.74 -14.53 9.42
N LEU A 56 -26.41 -13.53 9.97
CA LEU A 56 -25.86 -12.69 11.03
C LEU A 56 -25.67 -13.47 12.32
N LYS A 57 -26.57 -14.43 12.63
CA LYS A 57 -26.43 -15.29 13.79
C LYS A 57 -25.31 -16.31 13.60
N GLU A 58 -25.28 -16.94 12.42
CA GLU A 58 -24.30 -17.97 12.08
C GLU A 58 -22.88 -17.43 12.10
N LYS A 59 -22.69 -16.18 11.60
CA LYS A 59 -21.37 -15.53 11.45
C LYS A 59 -21.09 -14.48 12.51
N GLN A 60 -21.86 -14.40 13.58
CA GLN A 60 -21.73 -13.36 14.61
C GLN A 60 -20.30 -13.24 15.16
N THR A 61 -19.69 -14.35 15.55
CA THR A 61 -18.32 -14.36 16.10
C THR A 61 -17.33 -13.86 15.08
N HIS A 62 -17.40 -14.35 13.86
CA HIS A 62 -16.53 -13.90 12.75
C HIS A 62 -16.67 -12.40 12.46
N ILE A 63 -17.91 -11.88 12.41
CA ILE A 63 -18.15 -10.45 12.20
C ILE A 63 -17.52 -9.62 13.33
N MET A 64 -17.69 -10.05 14.58
CA MET A 64 -17.10 -9.37 15.74
C MET A 64 -15.57 -9.37 15.69
N GLU A 65 -14.93 -10.48 15.32
CA GLU A 65 -13.48 -10.59 15.19
C GLU A 65 -12.93 -9.67 14.10
N VAL A 66 -13.56 -9.65 12.93
CA VAL A 66 -13.18 -8.79 11.82
C VAL A 66 -13.29 -7.31 12.18
N LEU A 67 -14.41 -6.91 12.79
CA LEU A 67 -14.62 -5.53 13.23
C LEU A 67 -13.59 -5.15 14.30
N ARG A 68 -13.42 -5.97 15.33
CA ARG A 68 -12.47 -5.74 16.41
C ARG A 68 -11.04 -5.60 15.88
N GLY A 69 -10.63 -6.49 14.96
CA GLY A 69 -9.31 -6.43 14.35
C GLY A 69 -9.05 -5.15 13.58
N GLU A 70 -10.03 -4.65 12.80
CA GLU A 70 -9.89 -3.37 12.08
C GLU A 70 -9.92 -2.18 13.05
N GLU A 71 -10.76 -2.21 14.11
CA GLU A 71 -10.79 -1.18 15.14
C GLU A 71 -9.46 -1.05 15.89
N MET A 72 -8.87 -2.17 16.31
CA MET A 72 -7.58 -2.16 17.03
C MET A 72 -6.47 -1.61 16.16
N ARG A 73 -6.34 -2.12 14.90
CA ARG A 73 -5.33 -1.64 13.96
C ARG A 73 -5.49 -0.15 13.64
N PHE A 74 -6.71 0.31 13.48
CA PHE A 74 -6.95 1.72 13.23
C PHE A 74 -6.75 2.56 14.48
N GLY A 75 -7.11 2.06 15.66
CA GLY A 75 -6.89 2.73 16.95
C GLY A 75 -5.42 3.10 17.18
N GLU A 76 -4.48 2.21 16.84
CA GLU A 76 -3.05 2.45 16.95
C GLU A 76 -2.56 3.59 16.02
N THR A 77 -3.15 3.70 14.84
CA THR A 77 -2.79 4.75 13.86
C THR A 77 -3.61 6.02 14.03
N LEU A 78 -4.83 5.92 14.57
CA LEU A 78 -5.76 7.04 14.76
C LEU A 78 -5.15 8.12 15.65
N GLU A 79 -4.63 7.75 16.82
CA GLU A 79 -4.06 8.71 17.77
C GLU A 79 -2.86 9.45 17.16
N LYS A 80 -1.95 8.71 16.50
CA LYS A 80 -0.79 9.28 15.81
C LYS A 80 -1.21 10.19 14.64
N GLY A 81 -2.18 9.75 13.84
CA GLY A 81 -2.67 10.53 12.71
C GLY A 81 -3.43 11.80 13.15
N MET A 82 -4.23 11.71 14.20
CA MET A 82 -4.87 12.89 14.80
C MET A 82 -3.83 13.85 15.39
N GLY A 83 -2.78 13.32 16.04
CA GLY A 83 -1.67 14.13 16.51
C GLY A 83 -0.97 14.89 15.38
N LEU A 84 -0.66 14.22 14.26
CA LEU A 84 -0.10 14.89 13.09
C LEU A 84 -1.05 15.93 12.50
N PHE A 85 -2.34 15.59 12.35
CA PHE A 85 -3.32 16.54 11.85
C PHE A 85 -3.39 17.80 12.71
N ASN A 86 -3.42 17.64 14.05
CA ASN A 86 -3.41 18.76 14.99
C ASN A 86 -2.11 19.58 14.89
N GLN A 87 -0.94 18.93 14.76
CA GLN A 87 0.32 19.64 14.57
C GLN A 87 0.32 20.48 13.28
N VAL A 88 -0.22 19.95 12.18
CA VAL A 88 -0.36 20.72 10.95
C VAL A 88 -1.34 21.88 11.13
N TRP A 89 -2.46 21.64 11.79
CA TRP A 89 -3.43 22.67 12.11
C TRP A 89 -2.83 23.78 12.97
N ASP A 90 -2.12 23.43 14.05
CA ASP A 90 -1.44 24.38 14.92
C ASP A 90 -0.41 25.21 14.17
N ALA A 91 0.39 24.57 13.28
CA ALA A 91 1.34 25.27 12.43
C ALA A 91 0.66 26.25 11.45
N MET A 92 -0.50 25.88 10.89
CA MET A 92 -1.29 26.77 10.04
C MET A 92 -1.86 27.97 10.80
N GLN A 93 -2.37 27.73 12.01
CA GLN A 93 -2.84 28.80 12.91
C GLN A 93 -1.68 29.73 13.29
N PHE A 94 -0.53 29.16 13.60
CA PHE A 94 0.69 29.88 13.93
C PHE A 94 1.13 30.79 12.77
N ALA A 95 1.23 30.27 11.56
CA ALA A 95 1.60 31.05 10.37
C ALA A 95 0.57 32.17 10.10
N LYS A 96 -0.71 31.88 10.35
CA LYS A 96 -1.77 32.90 10.21
C LYS A 96 -1.62 34.00 11.26
N LEU A 97 -1.44 33.64 12.53
CA LEU A 97 -1.23 34.61 13.61
C LEU A 97 -0.01 35.48 13.33
N GLU A 98 1.08 34.87 12.88
CA GLU A 98 2.31 35.60 12.46
C GLU A 98 2.02 36.63 11.39
N SER A 99 1.20 36.29 10.39
CA SER A 99 0.83 37.20 9.30
C SER A 99 -0.06 38.38 9.74
N LEU A 100 -0.76 38.21 10.85
CA LEU A 100 -1.68 39.24 11.40
C LEU A 100 -1.01 40.19 12.39
N LEU A 101 0.12 39.79 12.99
CA LEU A 101 0.81 40.58 14.00
C LEU A 101 1.90 41.48 13.37
N PRO A 102 1.83 42.81 13.56
CA PRO A 102 2.92 43.68 13.13
C PRO A 102 4.19 43.38 13.95
N MET A 103 5.35 43.56 13.32
CA MET A 103 6.63 43.48 14.02
C MET A 103 6.81 44.65 14.99
N ASP A 104 7.43 44.36 16.13
CA ASP A 104 7.77 45.37 17.12
C ASP A 104 8.65 46.47 16.51
N GLY A 105 8.24 47.73 16.64
CA GLY A 105 8.92 48.87 16.05
C GLY A 105 8.61 49.10 14.55
N VAL A 106 7.78 48.24 13.90
CA VAL A 106 7.39 48.40 12.49
C VAL A 106 5.85 48.37 12.39
N GLY A 107 5.26 49.48 12.06
CA GLY A 107 3.80 49.65 11.95
C GLY A 107 3.06 49.88 13.26
N GLU A 108 1.72 49.99 13.17
CA GLU A 108 0.88 50.19 14.36
C GLU A 108 0.63 48.84 15.05
N PRO A 109 0.80 48.78 16.40
CA PRO A 109 0.49 47.61 17.17
C PRO A 109 -1.00 47.20 17.05
N LEU A 110 -1.26 45.86 17.00
CA LEU A 110 -2.63 45.37 17.07
C LEU A 110 -3.25 45.71 18.45
N ARG A 111 -4.43 46.28 18.45
CA ARG A 111 -5.17 46.62 19.69
C ARG A 111 -6.29 45.62 19.90
N LEU A 112 -6.31 45.02 21.10
CA LEU A 112 -7.32 44.06 21.51
C LEU A 112 -7.81 44.41 22.94
N THR A 113 -8.89 43.76 23.34
CA THR A 113 -9.48 43.88 24.68
C THR A 113 -9.77 42.49 25.21
N THR A 114 -9.44 42.23 26.46
CA THR A 114 -9.80 41.00 27.17
C THR A 114 -11.31 40.96 27.46
N ALA A 115 -11.83 39.79 27.84
CA ALA A 115 -13.25 39.61 28.14
C ALA A 115 -13.73 40.48 29.34
N ASP A 116 -12.85 40.80 30.27
CA ASP A 116 -13.07 41.66 31.41
C ASP A 116 -12.80 43.14 31.11
N GLY A 117 -12.56 43.52 29.86
CA GLY A 117 -12.51 44.90 29.41
C GLY A 117 -11.12 45.54 29.45
N VAL A 118 -10.05 44.82 29.72
CA VAL A 118 -8.68 45.35 29.74
C VAL A 118 -8.17 45.53 28.32
N ALA A 119 -7.90 46.75 27.90
CA ALA A 119 -7.28 47.05 26.61
C ALA A 119 -5.77 46.74 26.63
N PHE A 120 -5.25 46.21 25.53
CA PHE A 120 -3.83 45.92 25.37
C PHE A 120 -3.40 46.02 23.90
N THR A 121 -2.11 46.16 23.71
CA THR A 121 -1.50 46.12 22.37
C THR A 121 -0.60 44.92 22.23
N VAL A 122 -0.52 44.43 21.00
CA VAL A 122 0.23 43.20 20.66
C VAL A 122 1.09 43.44 19.42
N VAL A 123 2.32 42.95 19.49
CA VAL A 123 3.27 42.92 18.39
C VAL A 123 4.02 41.60 18.37
N SER A 124 4.60 41.21 17.22
CA SER A 124 5.54 40.12 17.13
C SER A 124 6.98 40.60 17.25
N ARG A 125 7.88 39.80 17.85
CA ARG A 125 9.28 40.10 17.98
C ARG A 125 10.11 38.85 17.70
N ASN A 126 11.22 39.02 16.96
CA ASN A 126 12.20 37.95 16.81
C ASN A 126 13.00 37.80 18.10
N ALA A 127 13.08 36.59 18.65
CA ALA A 127 13.92 36.22 19.79
C ALA A 127 14.92 35.14 19.35
N GLY A 128 16.01 34.94 20.07
CA GLY A 128 17.08 34.02 19.70
C GLY A 128 16.65 32.55 19.50
N ASN A 129 15.49 32.18 20.04
CA ASN A 129 14.88 30.84 19.96
C ASN A 129 13.53 30.83 19.22
N GLY A 130 13.24 31.82 18.38
CA GLY A 130 12.00 31.91 17.60
C GLY A 130 11.31 33.26 17.69
N LYS A 131 10.04 33.30 17.30
CA LYS A 131 9.22 34.51 17.42
C LYS A 131 8.42 34.53 18.69
N GLN A 132 8.37 35.66 19.32
CA GLN A 132 7.60 35.93 20.54
C GLN A 132 6.48 36.94 20.28
N ILE A 133 5.39 36.80 21.01
CA ILE A 133 4.31 37.77 21.10
C ILE A 133 4.58 38.67 22.30
N VAL A 134 4.67 39.98 22.07
CA VAL A 134 4.83 40.98 23.11
C VAL A 134 3.49 41.64 23.37
N VAL A 135 2.99 41.53 24.59
CA VAL A 135 1.73 42.12 25.05
C VAL A 135 2.05 43.29 25.96
N ARG A 136 1.39 44.41 25.69
CA ARG A 136 1.50 45.64 26.48
C ARG A 136 0.13 46.04 26.97
N PRO A 137 -0.25 45.70 28.21
CA PRO A 137 -1.52 46.13 28.84
C PRO A 137 -1.62 47.66 28.90
N GLN A 138 -2.80 48.19 28.66
CA GLN A 138 -3.10 49.62 28.83
C GLN A 138 -3.90 49.80 30.10
N VAL A 139 -3.24 49.77 31.25
CA VAL A 139 -3.90 50.00 32.57
C VAL A 139 -3.53 51.36 33.06
N SER A 140 -4.52 52.17 33.42
CA SER A 140 -4.32 53.51 34.00
C SER A 140 -3.69 53.41 35.39
N GLY A 141 -2.47 53.87 35.55
CA GLY A 141 -1.83 54.10 36.87
C GLY A 141 -0.78 53.08 37.34
N SER A 142 -0.41 52.06 36.61
CA SER A 142 0.74 51.22 36.91
C SER A 142 1.78 51.27 35.82
N LEU A 143 3.05 51.01 36.15
CA LEU A 143 4.11 50.77 35.18
C LEU A 143 3.64 49.60 34.29
N ASN A 144 3.41 49.90 33.00
CA ASN A 144 2.99 48.92 32.00
C ASN A 144 4.14 47.94 31.77
N GLU A 145 4.25 46.91 32.62
CA GLU A 145 5.17 45.82 32.37
C GLU A 145 4.72 45.04 31.16
N SER A 146 5.46 45.20 30.05
CA SER A 146 5.28 44.34 28.88
C SER A 146 5.77 42.95 29.22
N PHE A 147 4.99 41.95 28.89
CA PHE A 147 5.39 40.57 28.98
C PHE A 147 5.38 39.91 27.59
N ALA A 148 6.15 38.87 27.45
CA ALA A 148 6.22 38.11 26.20
C ALA A 148 5.95 36.64 26.48
N PHE A 149 5.26 35.99 25.56
CA PHE A 149 5.07 34.55 25.53
C PHE A 149 5.31 34.00 24.12
N ASN A 150 5.54 32.71 24.02
CA ASN A 150 5.75 32.09 22.71
C ASN A 150 4.45 32.10 21.90
N MET A 151 4.56 32.19 20.57
CA MET A 151 3.39 32.17 19.71
C MET A 151 2.60 30.86 19.85
N GLU A 152 3.30 29.75 20.12
CA GLU A 152 2.71 28.44 20.33
C GLU A 152 1.70 28.44 21.49
N ASP A 153 1.98 29.17 22.56
CA ASP A 153 1.10 29.27 23.74
C ASP A 153 -0.27 29.91 23.44
N VAL A 154 -0.39 30.65 22.34
CA VAL A 154 -1.67 31.22 21.87
C VAL A 154 -2.51 30.23 21.11
N VAL A 155 -1.86 29.36 20.34
CA VAL A 155 -2.51 28.39 19.46
C VAL A 155 -2.94 27.15 20.23
N THR A 156 -2.12 26.70 21.18
CA THR A 156 -2.40 25.55 22.05
C THR A 156 -3.41 25.89 23.18
N GLU A 157 -4.04 24.86 23.76
CA GLU A 157 -4.95 25.03 24.89
C GLU A 157 -4.24 25.34 26.22
N GLU A 158 -2.92 25.04 26.30
CA GLU A 158 -2.09 25.28 27.48
C GLU A 158 -1.60 26.73 27.52
N LYS A 159 -2.26 27.57 28.30
CA LYS A 159 -1.88 28.97 28.49
C LYS A 159 -1.37 29.21 29.90
N PRO A 160 -0.28 30.01 30.08
CA PRO A 160 0.17 30.42 31.40
C PRO A 160 -0.97 31.14 32.14
N GLU A 161 -1.24 30.74 33.38
CA GLU A 161 -2.40 31.23 34.15
C GLU A 161 -2.39 32.75 34.30
N ALA A 162 -1.21 33.36 34.52
CA ALA A 162 -1.04 34.80 34.64
C ALA A 162 -1.37 35.60 33.37
N HIS A 163 -1.39 34.97 32.20
CA HIS A 163 -1.59 35.62 30.89
C HIS A 163 -2.80 35.06 30.13
N ARG A 164 -3.60 34.22 30.76
CA ARG A 164 -4.72 33.50 30.16
C ARG A 164 -5.70 34.41 29.41
N ALA A 165 -6.16 35.49 30.06
CA ALA A 165 -7.12 36.41 29.47
C ALA A 165 -6.63 37.04 28.15
N TYR A 166 -5.35 37.41 28.10
CA TYR A 166 -4.73 37.98 26.89
C TYR A 166 -4.58 36.92 25.79
N GLY A 167 -4.17 35.70 26.16
CA GLY A 167 -4.08 34.56 25.25
C GLY A 167 -5.44 34.18 24.65
N GLU A 168 -6.51 34.19 25.47
CA GLU A 168 -7.88 33.94 25.01
C GLU A 168 -8.40 35.00 24.05
N ALA A 169 -8.12 36.29 24.32
CA ALA A 169 -8.49 37.39 23.43
C ALA A 169 -7.76 37.30 22.09
N LEU A 170 -6.44 36.94 22.08
CA LEU A 170 -5.66 36.68 20.87
C LEU A 170 -6.18 35.50 20.10
N GLN A 171 -6.53 34.41 20.77
CA GLN A 171 -7.11 33.23 20.16
C GLN A 171 -8.48 33.52 19.53
N GLY A 172 -9.31 34.32 20.22
CA GLY A 172 -10.58 34.81 19.65
C GLY A 172 -10.38 35.64 18.39
N TYR A 173 -9.40 36.54 18.41
CA TYR A 173 -9.02 37.34 17.25
C TYR A 173 -8.53 36.44 16.10
N LEU A 174 -7.67 35.45 16.38
CA LEU A 174 -7.18 34.51 15.41
C LEU A 174 -8.33 33.68 14.79
N LYS A 175 -9.22 33.13 15.62
CA LYS A 175 -10.38 32.35 15.14
C LYS A 175 -11.28 33.17 14.20
N ASN A 176 -11.55 34.44 14.53
CA ASN A 176 -12.34 35.30 13.66
C ASN A 176 -11.65 35.59 12.32
N ASN A 177 -10.33 35.71 12.30
CA ASN A 177 -9.57 35.94 11.08
C ASN A 177 -9.42 34.66 10.25
N ILE A 178 -9.35 33.49 10.89
CA ILE A 178 -9.37 32.18 10.21
C ILE A 178 -10.72 31.96 9.54
N ALA A 179 -11.83 32.21 10.25
CA ALA A 179 -13.19 32.07 9.70
C ALA A 179 -13.41 32.92 8.43
N ASN A 180 -12.70 34.06 8.32
CA ASN A 180 -12.74 34.94 7.15
C ASN A 180 -11.60 34.70 6.14
N SER A 181 -10.80 33.66 6.32
CA SER A 181 -9.65 33.32 5.47
C SER A 181 -9.80 31.90 4.94
N LYS A 182 -9.38 31.70 3.71
CA LYS A 182 -9.23 30.34 3.16
C LYS A 182 -7.87 29.77 3.59
N LEU A 183 -7.86 28.97 4.66
CA LEU A 183 -6.71 28.18 5.00
C LEU A 183 -6.75 26.86 4.22
N ILE A 184 -5.65 26.51 3.57
CA ILE A 184 -5.56 25.32 2.72
C ILE A 184 -4.48 24.41 3.29
N MET A 185 -4.86 23.16 3.62
CA MET A 185 -3.89 22.11 3.99
C MET A 185 -3.26 21.56 2.71
N SER A 186 -1.93 21.53 2.65
CA SER A 186 -1.22 21.10 1.44
C SER A 186 -1.42 19.60 1.14
N GLY A 187 -1.36 19.26 -0.14
CA GLY A 187 -1.47 17.88 -0.62
C GLY A 187 -0.43 16.94 -0.01
N GLU A 188 0.77 17.42 0.28
CA GLU A 188 1.83 16.65 0.95
C GLU A 188 1.42 16.20 2.36
N HIS A 189 0.81 17.09 3.15
CA HIS A 189 0.33 16.75 4.48
C HIS A 189 -0.83 15.75 4.43
N ILE A 190 -1.75 15.94 3.49
CA ILE A 190 -2.88 15.03 3.25
C ILE A 190 -2.37 13.65 2.84
N PHE A 191 -1.39 13.60 1.93
CA PHE A 191 -0.76 12.37 1.48
C PHE A 191 -0.04 11.64 2.62
N LYS A 192 0.68 12.35 3.47
CA LYS A 192 1.35 11.76 4.63
C LYS A 192 0.36 11.13 5.61
N LEU A 193 -0.79 11.78 5.85
CA LEU A 193 -1.88 11.21 6.66
C LEU A 193 -2.42 9.93 6.02
N TYR A 194 -2.60 9.91 4.70
CA TYR A 194 -3.12 8.78 3.96
C TYR A 194 -2.12 7.60 3.93
N ASP A 195 -0.89 7.86 3.46
CA ASP A 195 0.12 6.83 3.18
C ASP A 195 0.75 6.25 4.45
N THR A 196 1.13 7.12 5.39
CA THR A 196 1.86 6.71 6.60
C THR A 196 0.93 6.29 7.74
N TYR A 197 -0.19 6.98 7.92
CA TYR A 197 -1.08 6.75 9.05
C TYR A 197 -2.40 6.06 8.68
N GLY A 198 -2.58 5.75 7.40
CA GLY A 198 -3.77 5.05 6.93
C GLY A 198 -5.08 5.82 7.13
N PHE A 199 -5.00 7.18 7.15
CA PHE A 199 -6.17 8.04 7.17
C PHE A 199 -6.75 8.14 5.76
N PRO A 200 -7.94 7.61 5.48
CA PRO A 200 -8.60 7.83 4.21
C PRO A 200 -8.81 9.33 3.95
N TYR A 201 -8.70 9.75 2.68
CA TYR A 201 -8.88 11.15 2.29
C TYR A 201 -10.17 11.77 2.84
N ASP A 202 -11.29 11.04 2.77
CA ASP A 202 -12.59 11.50 3.28
C ASP A 202 -12.61 11.74 4.81
N LEU A 203 -11.79 10.98 5.56
CA LEU A 203 -11.66 11.20 6.99
C LEU A 203 -10.90 12.51 7.29
N THR A 204 -9.83 12.78 6.55
CA THR A 204 -9.10 14.05 6.60
C THR A 204 -9.99 15.20 6.17
N ALA A 205 -10.82 15.01 5.11
CA ALA A 205 -11.77 16.02 4.65
C ALA A 205 -12.87 16.34 5.68
N ASP A 206 -13.37 15.33 6.39
CA ASP A 206 -14.34 15.55 7.48
C ASP A 206 -13.71 16.35 8.63
N MET A 207 -12.44 16.08 8.98
CA MET A 207 -11.72 16.84 10.02
C MET A 207 -11.46 18.28 9.59
N ALA A 208 -11.01 18.47 8.37
CA ALA A 208 -10.76 19.79 7.80
C ALA A 208 -12.04 20.66 7.75
N ARG A 209 -13.17 20.07 7.33
CA ARG A 209 -14.47 20.73 7.26
C ARG A 209 -14.95 21.21 8.64
N GLU A 210 -14.72 20.42 9.69
CA GLU A 210 -15.07 20.82 11.07
C GLU A 210 -14.30 22.05 11.54
N LEU A 211 -13.09 22.27 11.00
CA LEU A 211 -12.23 23.41 11.34
C LEU A 211 -12.29 24.55 10.30
N GLY A 212 -13.09 24.41 9.24
CA GLY A 212 -13.18 25.40 8.16
C GLY A 212 -11.93 25.49 7.29
N ILE A 213 -11.18 24.38 7.15
CA ILE A 213 -9.98 24.26 6.32
C ILE A 213 -10.36 23.69 4.95
N GLU A 214 -9.81 24.26 3.87
CA GLU A 214 -9.84 23.66 2.52
C GLU A 214 -8.67 22.67 2.36
N LEU A 215 -8.82 21.69 1.48
CA LEU A 215 -7.79 20.73 1.15
C LEU A 215 -7.23 20.98 -0.25
N ASP A 216 -5.92 20.89 -0.42
CA ASP A 216 -5.25 20.90 -1.73
C ASP A 216 -5.39 19.50 -2.37
N GLU A 217 -6.55 19.24 -2.98
CA GLU A 217 -6.86 17.98 -3.66
C GLU A 217 -5.90 17.72 -4.83
N GLU A 218 -5.58 18.76 -5.61
CA GLU A 218 -4.65 18.61 -6.74
C GLU A 218 -3.24 18.23 -6.27
N GLY A 219 -2.79 18.82 -5.16
CA GLY A 219 -1.52 18.46 -4.53
C GLY A 219 -1.53 17.01 -4.03
N PHE A 220 -2.60 16.57 -3.40
CA PHE A 220 -2.77 15.19 -2.97
C PHE A 220 -2.73 14.20 -4.15
N GLU A 221 -3.44 14.49 -5.24
CA GLU A 221 -3.41 13.64 -6.44
C GLU A 221 -2.03 13.59 -7.11
N ARG A 222 -1.27 14.70 -7.10
CA ARG A 222 0.12 14.70 -7.57
C ARG A 222 1.01 13.76 -6.74
N GLU A 223 0.89 13.77 -5.41
CA GLU A 223 1.65 12.87 -4.53
C GLU A 223 1.23 11.40 -4.71
N MET A 224 -0.07 11.14 -4.88
CA MET A 224 -0.59 9.80 -5.18
C MET A 224 -0.06 9.27 -6.51
N GLU A 225 -0.02 10.11 -7.55
CA GLU A 225 0.53 9.71 -8.85
C GLU A 225 2.05 9.51 -8.79
N ALA A 226 2.77 10.34 -8.03
CA ALA A 226 4.20 10.15 -7.78
C ALA A 226 4.48 8.82 -7.04
N GLN A 227 3.64 8.43 -6.09
CA GLN A 227 3.73 7.12 -5.44
C GLN A 227 3.45 5.99 -6.43
N ARG A 228 2.38 6.10 -7.22
CA ARG A 228 2.05 5.11 -8.27
C ARG A 228 3.17 5.00 -9.31
N ALA A 229 3.77 6.13 -9.69
CA ALA A 229 4.90 6.16 -10.61
C ALA A 229 6.14 5.49 -10.01
N ARG A 230 6.45 5.72 -8.72
CA ARG A 230 7.54 5.02 -8.00
C ARG A 230 7.26 3.53 -7.90
N ALA A 231 6.04 3.12 -7.57
CA ALA A 231 5.65 1.72 -7.55
C ALA A 231 5.74 1.08 -8.95
N ARG A 232 5.28 1.78 -10.00
CA ARG A 232 5.45 1.35 -11.39
C ARG A 232 6.90 1.32 -11.80
N ALA A 233 7.73 2.29 -11.45
CA ALA A 233 9.16 2.30 -11.77
C ALA A 233 9.91 1.15 -11.06
N ALA A 234 9.55 0.81 -9.85
CA ALA A 234 10.07 -0.38 -9.15
C ALA A 234 9.61 -1.70 -9.81
N GLN A 235 8.43 -1.71 -10.46
CA GLN A 235 7.95 -2.82 -11.29
C GLN A 235 8.44 -2.71 -12.75
N ASN A 236 8.63 -1.50 -13.28
CA ASN A 236 8.84 -1.18 -14.69
C ASN A 236 10.24 -1.42 -15.22
N PHE A 237 11.18 -1.95 -14.45
CA PHE A 237 12.30 -2.62 -15.09
C PHE A 237 11.82 -3.84 -15.92
N LYS A 238 10.57 -4.29 -15.70
CA LYS A 238 9.99 -5.50 -16.30
C LYS A 238 8.76 -5.31 -17.19
N ALA A 239 8.11 -4.16 -17.24
CA ALA A 239 6.76 -4.06 -17.83
C ALA A 239 6.63 -3.13 -19.05
N ASN A 240 7.69 -2.61 -19.63
CA ASN A 240 7.61 -1.57 -20.67
C ASN A 240 7.87 -2.03 -22.11
N ALA A 241 7.44 -3.23 -22.48
CA ALA A 241 7.34 -3.53 -23.90
C ALA A 241 5.97 -4.12 -24.22
N GLN A 242 4.95 -3.28 -24.31
CA GLN A 242 3.80 -3.59 -25.18
C GLN A 242 4.30 -3.56 -26.61
N VAL A 243 4.96 -4.66 -27.03
CA VAL A 243 5.35 -4.82 -28.43
C VAL A 243 4.16 -5.33 -29.22
N ALA A 244 3.92 -4.74 -30.37
CA ALA A 244 2.91 -5.22 -31.32
C ALA A 244 3.46 -6.48 -32.03
N TYR A 245 3.05 -7.66 -31.59
CA TYR A 245 3.41 -8.93 -32.21
C TYR A 245 2.17 -9.62 -32.79
N ASP A 246 2.19 -9.90 -34.08
CA ASP A 246 1.09 -10.57 -34.81
C ASP A 246 1.49 -11.93 -35.43
N GLY A 247 2.68 -12.43 -35.03
CA GLY A 247 3.20 -13.74 -35.53
C GLY A 247 2.59 -14.94 -34.79
N ALA A 248 3.22 -16.09 -35.00
CA ALA A 248 2.80 -17.36 -34.43
C ALA A 248 3.03 -17.42 -32.91
N ASP A 249 2.24 -18.24 -32.22
CA ASP A 249 2.40 -18.51 -30.79
C ASP A 249 3.71 -19.25 -30.50
N THR A 250 4.26 -19.05 -29.30
CA THR A 250 5.42 -19.78 -28.78
C THR A 250 4.97 -21.11 -28.16
N GLN A 251 5.62 -22.22 -28.54
CA GLN A 251 5.41 -23.51 -27.89
C GLN A 251 6.32 -23.64 -26.67
N PHE A 252 5.74 -23.77 -25.48
CA PHE A 252 6.48 -23.90 -24.24
C PHE A 252 6.78 -25.35 -23.89
N HIS A 253 8.07 -25.67 -23.66
CA HIS A 253 8.57 -27.01 -23.33
C HIS A 253 9.28 -27.07 -21.97
N GLY A 254 9.28 -25.99 -21.19
CA GLY A 254 10.10 -25.84 -19.99
C GLY A 254 9.68 -26.72 -18.81
N TYR A 255 8.60 -27.50 -18.91
CA TYR A 255 8.30 -28.52 -17.91
C TYR A 255 9.23 -29.72 -18.00
N ASP A 256 9.64 -30.10 -19.23
CA ASP A 256 10.39 -31.32 -19.50
C ASP A 256 11.81 -31.04 -19.99
N LYS A 257 12.03 -29.87 -20.62
CA LYS A 257 13.32 -29.53 -21.26
C LYS A 257 13.91 -28.28 -20.62
N ARG A 258 15.22 -28.25 -20.49
CA ARG A 258 16.00 -27.08 -20.05
C ARG A 258 16.78 -26.42 -21.18
N SER A 259 16.96 -27.16 -22.29
CA SER A 259 17.60 -26.67 -23.51
C SER A 259 16.89 -27.26 -24.70
N LEU A 260 16.76 -26.50 -25.77
CA LEU A 260 16.22 -26.95 -27.05
C LEU A 260 16.62 -26.01 -28.20
N ASP A 261 16.60 -26.57 -29.41
CA ASP A 261 16.77 -25.78 -30.64
C ASP A 261 15.46 -25.10 -31.01
N ALA A 262 15.54 -23.83 -31.42
CA ALA A 262 14.42 -23.03 -31.81
C ALA A 262 14.77 -22.04 -32.94
N THR A 263 13.75 -21.40 -33.48
CA THR A 263 13.87 -20.36 -34.51
C THR A 263 13.45 -19.02 -34.00
N VAL A 264 14.21 -17.97 -34.31
CA VAL A 264 13.85 -16.58 -33.95
C VAL A 264 12.70 -16.11 -34.83
N LEU A 265 11.52 -15.87 -34.24
CA LEU A 265 10.34 -15.39 -34.95
C LEU A 265 10.31 -13.86 -35.07
N ALA A 266 10.75 -13.14 -34.03
CA ALA A 266 10.79 -11.67 -34.01
C ALA A 266 11.85 -11.16 -33.05
N LEU A 267 12.34 -9.96 -33.35
CA LEU A 267 13.27 -9.20 -32.51
C LEU A 267 12.72 -7.79 -32.29
N TYR A 268 12.91 -7.27 -31.09
CA TYR A 268 12.52 -5.90 -30.75
C TYR A 268 13.67 -5.19 -30.06
N ARG A 269 13.81 -3.88 -30.33
CA ARG A 269 14.72 -2.97 -29.66
C ARG A 269 13.94 -1.68 -29.38
N ASP A 270 13.99 -1.20 -28.14
CA ASP A 270 13.27 0.01 -27.70
C ASP A 270 11.76 -0.01 -28.02
N GLY A 271 11.15 -1.21 -28.02
CA GLY A 271 9.73 -1.41 -28.35
C GLY A 271 9.40 -1.52 -29.84
N GLU A 272 10.37 -1.28 -30.73
CA GLU A 272 10.20 -1.34 -32.17
C GLU A 272 10.73 -2.66 -32.75
N ALA A 273 10.00 -3.24 -33.71
CA ALA A 273 10.43 -4.45 -34.40
C ALA A 273 11.69 -4.18 -35.26
N VAL A 274 12.68 -5.05 -35.11
CA VAL A 274 13.93 -5.01 -35.89
C VAL A 274 14.23 -6.34 -36.53
N ASN A 275 14.99 -6.33 -37.64
CA ASN A 275 15.38 -7.58 -38.31
C ASN A 275 16.65 -8.18 -37.71
N GLN A 276 17.40 -7.42 -36.92
CA GLN A 276 18.68 -7.84 -36.36
C GLN A 276 19.00 -7.10 -35.07
N LEU A 277 19.60 -7.79 -34.10
CA LEU A 277 20.32 -7.24 -32.97
C LEU A 277 21.83 -7.42 -33.14
N ASN A 278 22.62 -6.49 -32.64
CA ASN A 278 24.08 -6.53 -32.64
C ASN A 278 24.64 -6.57 -31.21
N ALA A 279 25.88 -6.97 -31.06
CA ALA A 279 26.55 -7.03 -29.78
C ALA A 279 26.46 -5.71 -29.01
N GLY A 280 26.08 -5.78 -27.71
CA GLY A 280 25.83 -4.66 -26.82
C GLY A 280 24.42 -4.10 -26.89
N GLU A 281 23.57 -4.55 -27.81
CA GLU A 281 22.17 -4.10 -27.87
C GLU A 281 21.26 -4.93 -26.95
N THR A 282 20.43 -4.22 -26.21
CA THR A 282 19.34 -4.81 -25.39
C THR A 282 18.08 -4.95 -26.23
N GLY A 283 17.36 -6.05 -26.07
CA GLY A 283 16.15 -6.27 -26.84
C GLY A 283 15.28 -7.42 -26.32
N ILE A 284 14.27 -7.77 -27.12
CA ILE A 284 13.36 -8.88 -26.86
C ILE A 284 13.46 -9.87 -28.02
N VAL A 285 13.64 -11.13 -27.68
CA VAL A 285 13.67 -12.25 -28.65
C VAL A 285 12.39 -13.06 -28.50
N VAL A 286 11.67 -13.27 -29.58
CA VAL A 286 10.51 -14.18 -29.65
C VAL A 286 10.90 -15.43 -30.41
N LEU A 287 10.62 -16.59 -29.83
CA LEU A 287 10.97 -17.93 -30.39
C LEU A 287 9.71 -18.72 -30.71
N ASP A 288 9.82 -19.62 -31.70
CA ASP A 288 8.79 -20.61 -32.03
C ASP A 288 8.61 -21.64 -30.90
N HIS A 289 9.73 -22.12 -30.32
CA HIS A 289 9.79 -23.05 -29.20
C HIS A 289 10.67 -22.49 -28.10
N THR A 290 10.28 -22.70 -26.82
CA THR A 290 11.09 -22.22 -25.71
C THR A 290 11.08 -23.15 -24.49
N PRO A 291 12.24 -23.33 -23.81
CA PRO A 291 12.29 -23.95 -22.50
C PRO A 291 12.07 -22.93 -21.36
N PHE A 292 12.06 -21.61 -21.65
CA PHE A 292 11.98 -20.54 -20.66
C PHE A 292 10.55 -20.35 -20.15
N TYR A 293 10.36 -20.45 -18.85
CA TYR A 293 9.10 -20.13 -18.17
C TYR A 293 8.92 -18.62 -18.14
N ALA A 294 7.83 -18.13 -18.69
CA ALA A 294 7.47 -16.73 -18.57
C ALA A 294 6.78 -16.46 -17.23
N GLU A 295 7.09 -15.32 -16.61
CA GLU A 295 6.54 -14.91 -15.32
C GLU A 295 5.02 -15.16 -15.25
N SER A 296 4.59 -15.94 -14.27
CA SER A 296 3.19 -16.29 -14.05
C SER A 296 3.00 -16.90 -12.66
N GLY A 297 1.82 -16.67 -12.05
CA GLY A 297 1.46 -17.30 -10.78
C GLY A 297 2.37 -16.93 -9.60
N GLY A 298 3.02 -15.76 -9.65
CA GLY A 298 3.98 -15.30 -8.64
C GLY A 298 5.42 -15.79 -8.85
N GLN A 299 5.64 -16.77 -9.73
CA GLN A 299 6.98 -17.20 -10.11
C GLN A 299 7.57 -16.24 -11.13
N VAL A 300 8.80 -15.75 -10.90
CA VAL A 300 9.54 -14.89 -11.84
C VAL A 300 9.89 -15.64 -13.12
N GLY A 301 10.13 -14.89 -14.21
CA GLY A 301 10.59 -15.43 -15.47
C GLY A 301 11.97 -16.09 -15.37
N ASP A 302 12.23 -17.04 -16.25
CA ASP A 302 13.53 -17.68 -16.33
C ASP A 302 14.57 -16.78 -16.95
N VAL A 303 15.81 -17.05 -16.56
CA VAL A 303 17.03 -16.47 -17.11
C VAL A 303 17.90 -17.55 -17.76
N GLY A 304 18.83 -17.14 -18.61
CA GLY A 304 19.73 -18.08 -19.29
C GLY A 304 20.28 -17.50 -20.56
N TYR A 305 20.42 -18.33 -21.59
CA TYR A 305 21.11 -17.94 -22.84
C TYR A 305 20.38 -18.43 -24.09
N ILE A 306 20.44 -17.60 -25.14
CA ILE A 306 20.09 -17.98 -26.52
C ILE A 306 21.36 -17.80 -27.33
N PHE A 307 21.80 -18.87 -28.01
CA PHE A 307 23.06 -18.83 -28.72
C PHE A 307 23.06 -19.62 -30.03
N SER A 308 23.94 -19.23 -30.97
CA SER A 308 24.23 -19.93 -32.21
C SER A 308 25.67 -19.64 -32.60
N GLY A 309 26.56 -20.63 -32.50
CA GLY A 309 28.00 -20.43 -32.71
C GLY A 309 28.58 -19.41 -31.69
N GLU A 310 29.15 -18.32 -32.20
CA GLU A 310 29.71 -17.24 -31.36
C GLU A 310 28.66 -16.18 -30.95
N ASN A 311 27.47 -16.23 -31.52
CA ASN A 311 26.38 -15.32 -31.18
C ASN A 311 25.76 -15.72 -29.84
N ARG A 312 25.71 -14.80 -28.89
CA ARG A 312 25.21 -15.09 -27.54
C ARG A 312 24.34 -13.95 -27.04
N PHE A 313 23.07 -14.24 -26.78
CA PHE A 313 22.11 -13.36 -26.13
C PHE A 313 21.87 -13.85 -24.70
N GLU A 314 22.12 -13.01 -23.73
CA GLU A 314 21.86 -13.26 -22.31
C GLU A 314 20.42 -12.88 -22.00
N VAL A 315 19.63 -13.86 -21.58
CA VAL A 315 18.24 -13.68 -21.17
C VAL A 315 18.22 -13.31 -19.68
N GLU A 316 17.82 -12.10 -19.39
CA GLU A 316 17.72 -11.55 -18.02
C GLU A 316 16.33 -11.71 -17.41
N ASP A 317 15.30 -11.89 -18.26
CA ASP A 317 13.92 -12.14 -17.84
C ASP A 317 13.09 -12.73 -18.98
N THR A 318 12.04 -13.46 -18.65
CA THR A 318 11.08 -14.01 -19.60
C THR A 318 9.66 -13.63 -19.21
N GLN A 319 8.94 -12.93 -20.09
CA GLN A 319 7.60 -12.40 -19.85
C GLN A 319 6.64 -12.86 -20.96
N LYS A 320 5.34 -12.91 -20.64
CA LYS A 320 4.30 -13.07 -21.67
C LYS A 320 4.02 -11.73 -22.33
N ILE A 321 4.35 -11.57 -23.59
CA ILE A 321 3.98 -10.40 -24.41
C ILE A 321 2.58 -10.51 -25.00
N LYS A 322 2.07 -11.75 -25.17
CA LYS A 322 0.67 -12.15 -25.41
C LYS A 322 0.39 -13.44 -24.61
N ALA A 323 -0.85 -13.87 -24.57
CA ALA A 323 -1.29 -15.03 -23.77
C ALA A 323 -0.43 -16.29 -24.03
N ALA A 324 -0.07 -16.56 -25.28
CA ALA A 324 0.72 -17.72 -25.71
C ALA A 324 2.07 -17.33 -26.34
N VAL A 325 2.58 -16.11 -26.14
CA VAL A 325 3.84 -15.65 -26.74
C VAL A 325 4.81 -15.24 -25.65
N HIS A 326 5.96 -15.90 -25.61
CA HIS A 326 7.03 -15.63 -24.66
C HIS A 326 8.04 -14.64 -25.26
N GLY A 327 8.27 -13.52 -24.60
CA GLY A 327 9.35 -12.57 -24.89
C GLY A 327 10.52 -12.82 -23.95
N HIS A 328 11.69 -13.06 -24.53
CA HIS A 328 12.96 -13.22 -23.81
C HIS A 328 13.66 -11.87 -23.80
N PHE A 329 13.71 -11.23 -22.67
CA PHE A 329 14.30 -9.90 -22.45
C PHE A 329 15.76 -10.05 -22.07
N GLY A 330 16.64 -9.28 -22.67
CA GLY A 330 18.06 -9.37 -22.35
C GLY A 330 18.94 -8.59 -23.30
N THR A 331 20.24 -8.95 -23.30
CA THR A 331 21.28 -8.24 -24.04
C THR A 331 22.06 -9.21 -24.95
N LEU A 332 22.28 -8.81 -26.20
CA LEU A 332 23.18 -9.56 -27.09
C LEU A 332 24.64 -9.29 -26.70
N VAL A 333 25.27 -10.25 -26.06
CA VAL A 333 26.62 -10.11 -25.49
C VAL A 333 27.68 -10.18 -26.59
N SER A 334 27.48 -11.05 -27.59
CA SER A 334 28.43 -11.23 -28.69
C SER A 334 27.73 -11.57 -30.02
N GLY A 335 28.35 -11.18 -31.12
CA GLY A 335 27.90 -11.46 -32.45
C GLY A 335 26.70 -10.67 -32.97
N SER A 336 25.84 -11.31 -33.75
CA SER A 336 24.58 -10.73 -34.23
C SER A 336 23.48 -11.79 -34.25
N LEU A 337 22.24 -11.39 -34.01
CA LEU A 337 21.07 -12.27 -34.05
C LEU A 337 20.03 -11.70 -35.01
N LYS A 338 19.49 -12.53 -35.90
CA LYS A 338 18.54 -12.14 -36.96
C LYS A 338 17.24 -12.93 -36.84
N VAL A 339 16.16 -12.32 -37.34
CA VAL A 339 14.90 -13.03 -37.56
C VAL A 339 15.14 -14.19 -38.55
N GLY A 340 14.66 -15.38 -38.19
CA GLY A 340 14.86 -16.63 -38.96
C GLY A 340 16.09 -17.43 -38.56
N ASP A 341 16.95 -16.94 -37.69
CA ASP A 341 18.12 -17.69 -37.23
C ASP A 341 17.69 -18.92 -36.42
N SER A 342 18.39 -20.03 -36.67
CA SER A 342 18.31 -21.21 -35.81
C SER A 342 19.28 -21.07 -34.66
N ILE A 343 18.76 -21.25 -33.44
CA ILE A 343 19.46 -21.03 -32.18
C ILE A 343 19.24 -22.17 -31.20
N CYS A 344 20.07 -22.27 -30.20
CA CYS A 344 19.81 -23.07 -29.02
C CYS A 344 19.39 -22.13 -27.86
N ALA A 345 18.29 -22.47 -27.23
CA ALA A 345 17.75 -21.76 -26.05
C ALA A 345 18.00 -22.61 -24.82
N GLU A 346 18.71 -22.07 -23.81
CA GLU A 346 19.13 -22.80 -22.62
C GLU A 346 18.86 -21.99 -21.35
N VAL A 347 18.08 -22.57 -20.44
CA VAL A 347 17.74 -21.97 -19.13
C VAL A 347 18.89 -22.17 -18.15
N ASP A 348 19.16 -21.17 -17.30
CA ASP A 348 20.06 -21.37 -16.16
C ASP A 348 19.43 -22.37 -15.17
N ASN A 349 19.99 -23.58 -15.17
CA ASN A 349 19.49 -24.67 -14.35
C ASN A 349 19.58 -24.37 -12.84
N ALA A 350 20.64 -23.73 -12.37
CA ALA A 350 20.83 -23.46 -10.95
C ALA A 350 19.76 -22.47 -10.43
N VAL A 351 19.53 -21.42 -11.20
CA VAL A 351 18.49 -20.42 -10.90
C VAL A 351 17.09 -21.05 -10.95
N ARG A 352 16.77 -21.78 -12.02
CA ARG A 352 15.48 -22.45 -12.19
C ARG A 352 15.19 -23.45 -11.07
N GLU A 353 16.12 -24.27 -10.66
CA GLU A 353 15.94 -25.24 -9.57
C GLU A 353 15.72 -24.55 -8.23
N ALA A 354 16.41 -23.44 -7.96
CA ALA A 354 16.18 -22.64 -6.76
C ALA A 354 14.75 -22.06 -6.75
N ILE A 355 14.31 -21.49 -7.87
CA ILE A 355 12.95 -20.97 -8.04
C ILE A 355 11.90 -22.07 -7.84
N MET A 356 12.10 -23.24 -8.43
CA MET A 356 11.18 -24.38 -8.31
C MET A 356 11.04 -24.86 -6.87
N ARG A 357 12.15 -24.91 -6.10
CA ARG A 357 12.10 -25.22 -4.65
C ARG A 357 11.28 -24.18 -3.88
N ASN A 358 11.53 -22.91 -4.13
CA ASN A 358 10.80 -21.80 -3.50
C ASN A 358 9.31 -21.81 -3.87
N HIS A 359 8.96 -22.14 -5.11
CA HIS A 359 7.56 -22.26 -5.51
C HIS A 359 6.87 -23.46 -4.83
N SER A 360 7.52 -24.59 -4.75
CA SER A 360 6.98 -25.77 -4.02
C SER A 360 6.78 -25.47 -2.53
N VAL A 361 7.76 -24.84 -1.90
CA VAL A 361 7.66 -24.41 -0.48
C VAL A 361 6.48 -23.45 -0.25
N THR A 362 6.16 -22.58 -1.22
CA THR A 362 5.01 -21.68 -1.12
C THR A 362 3.70 -22.47 -0.94
N HIS A 363 3.51 -23.56 -1.68
CA HIS A 363 2.32 -24.42 -1.52
C HIS A 363 2.29 -25.14 -0.19
N LEU A 364 3.42 -25.68 0.27
CA LEU A 364 3.53 -26.31 1.59
C LEU A 364 3.25 -25.31 2.71
N MET A 365 3.80 -24.09 2.59
CA MET A 365 3.56 -23.00 3.53
C MET A 365 2.09 -22.58 3.55
N HIS A 366 1.42 -22.47 2.40
CA HIS A 366 -0.01 -22.15 2.34
C HIS A 366 -0.84 -23.22 3.07
N LYS A 367 -0.56 -24.50 2.85
CA LYS A 367 -1.23 -25.60 3.57
C LYS A 367 -0.98 -25.52 5.07
N ALA A 368 0.27 -25.35 5.49
CA ALA A 368 0.63 -25.25 6.91
C ALA A 368 -0.03 -24.04 7.59
N LEU A 369 -0.05 -22.87 6.94
CA LEU A 369 -0.74 -21.68 7.44
C LEU A 369 -2.24 -21.92 7.63
N ARG A 370 -2.90 -22.59 6.68
CA ARG A 370 -4.33 -22.93 6.82
C ARG A 370 -4.59 -23.92 7.94
N ASP A 371 -3.68 -24.88 8.17
CA ASP A 371 -3.81 -25.86 9.24
C ASP A 371 -3.57 -25.28 10.64
N VAL A 372 -2.71 -24.26 10.75
CA VAL A 372 -2.38 -23.62 12.03
C VAL A 372 -3.32 -22.45 12.34
N LEU A 373 -3.56 -21.59 11.37
CA LEU A 373 -4.33 -20.34 11.56
C LEU A 373 -5.81 -20.48 11.22
N GLY A 374 -6.17 -21.46 10.40
CA GLY A 374 -7.55 -21.73 9.99
C GLY A 374 -7.79 -21.58 8.48
N THR A 375 -8.90 -22.16 8.03
CA THR A 375 -9.27 -22.26 6.61
C THR A 375 -9.60 -20.93 5.94
N HIS A 376 -9.77 -19.84 6.72
CA HIS A 376 -9.97 -18.47 6.22
C HIS A 376 -8.72 -17.85 5.60
N VAL A 377 -7.54 -18.48 5.82
CA VAL A 377 -6.29 -18.01 5.22
C VAL A 377 -6.35 -18.20 3.70
N GLU A 378 -6.30 -17.09 2.96
CA GLU A 378 -6.30 -17.04 1.50
C GLU A 378 -5.08 -16.27 1.01
N GLN A 379 -4.55 -16.70 -0.13
CA GLN A 379 -3.49 -15.97 -0.82
C GLN A 379 -4.00 -14.61 -1.32
N LYS A 380 -3.24 -13.56 -1.07
CA LYS A 380 -3.46 -12.20 -1.60
C LYS A 380 -2.37 -11.76 -2.56
N GLY A 381 -1.21 -12.38 -2.49
CA GLY A 381 -0.09 -12.17 -3.38
C GLY A 381 0.98 -13.22 -3.15
N SER A 382 1.86 -13.40 -4.13
CA SER A 382 3.04 -14.25 -3.98
C SER A 382 4.16 -13.80 -4.91
N LEU A 383 5.39 -14.10 -4.51
CA LEU A 383 6.59 -13.92 -5.33
C LEU A 383 7.56 -15.06 -5.01
N GLN A 384 8.01 -15.75 -6.05
CA GLN A 384 9.06 -16.78 -5.94
C GLN A 384 10.19 -16.44 -6.91
N ASN A 385 11.37 -16.17 -6.35
CA ASN A 385 12.61 -16.03 -7.10
C ASN A 385 13.66 -17.04 -6.60
N ALA A 386 14.91 -16.93 -7.04
CA ALA A 386 15.96 -17.87 -6.65
C ALA A 386 16.40 -17.75 -5.19
N GLU A 387 16.18 -16.59 -4.56
CA GLU A 387 16.65 -16.25 -3.21
C GLU A 387 15.59 -16.48 -2.14
N LEU A 388 14.32 -16.13 -2.43
CA LEU A 388 13.25 -16.13 -1.45
C LEU A 388 11.88 -16.47 -2.06
N THR A 389 10.97 -16.82 -1.17
CA THR A 389 9.53 -16.77 -1.44
C THR A 389 8.86 -15.74 -0.53
N ARG A 390 7.96 -14.94 -1.08
CA ARG A 390 7.03 -14.07 -0.34
C ARG A 390 5.62 -14.59 -0.56
N PHE A 391 4.87 -14.67 0.51
CA PHE A 391 3.49 -15.13 0.47
C PHE A 391 2.61 -14.23 1.31
N ASP A 392 1.80 -13.43 0.65
CA ASP A 392 0.90 -12.46 1.29
C ASP A 392 -0.46 -13.14 1.53
N ILE A 393 -0.96 -13.09 2.76
CA ILE A 393 -2.18 -13.80 3.14
C ILE A 393 -3.21 -12.87 3.78
N SER A 394 -4.49 -13.29 3.73
CA SER A 394 -5.54 -12.72 4.56
C SER A 394 -5.53 -13.38 5.94
N HIS A 395 -5.24 -12.60 6.98
CA HIS A 395 -5.39 -13.04 8.37
C HIS A 395 -5.75 -11.83 9.24
N PRO A 396 -6.73 -11.94 10.18
CA PRO A 396 -7.22 -10.78 10.91
C PRO A 396 -6.31 -10.30 12.05
N GLN A 397 -5.32 -11.11 12.47
CA GLN A 397 -4.43 -10.84 13.60
C GLN A 397 -2.96 -10.96 13.17
N ALA A 398 -2.05 -10.44 14.00
CA ALA A 398 -0.63 -10.75 13.86
C ALA A 398 -0.41 -12.24 14.16
N ILE A 399 0.42 -12.90 13.35
CA ILE A 399 0.81 -14.28 13.58
C ILE A 399 1.79 -14.30 14.76
N THR A 400 1.53 -15.16 15.76
CA THR A 400 2.40 -15.27 16.94
C THR A 400 3.69 -16.01 16.62
N ALA A 401 4.69 -15.86 17.48
CA ALA A 401 5.97 -16.57 17.33
C ALA A 401 5.80 -18.09 17.38
N GLU A 402 4.88 -18.58 18.22
CA GLU A 402 4.53 -20.00 18.37
C GLU A 402 3.85 -20.55 17.11
N GLU A 403 2.93 -19.78 16.51
CA GLU A 403 2.27 -20.16 15.26
C GLU A 403 3.27 -20.19 14.09
N ILE A 404 4.19 -19.22 14.01
CA ILE A 404 5.27 -19.20 13.02
C ILE A 404 6.14 -20.45 13.17
N ALA A 405 6.60 -20.75 14.38
CA ALA A 405 7.42 -21.93 14.67
C ALA A 405 6.70 -23.24 14.28
N GLU A 406 5.38 -23.35 14.53
CA GLU A 406 4.61 -24.51 14.13
C GLU A 406 4.45 -24.62 12.61
N VAL A 407 4.25 -23.51 11.90
CA VAL A 407 4.22 -23.47 10.43
C VAL A 407 5.57 -23.94 9.86
N GLU A 408 6.68 -23.38 10.36
CA GLU A 408 8.05 -23.77 9.95
C GLU A 408 8.28 -25.27 10.19
N ARG A 409 7.89 -25.77 11.35
CA ARG A 409 8.03 -27.20 11.69
C ARG A 409 7.28 -28.10 10.70
N ARG A 410 6.03 -27.74 10.34
CA ARG A 410 5.21 -28.50 9.38
C ARG A 410 5.79 -28.47 7.98
N VAL A 411 6.23 -27.29 7.51
CA VAL A 411 6.86 -27.15 6.19
C VAL A 411 8.13 -27.97 6.11
N ASN A 412 9.01 -27.86 7.11
CA ASN A 412 10.26 -28.66 7.15
C ASN A 412 9.99 -30.16 7.24
N HIS A 413 8.96 -30.59 7.99
CA HIS A 413 8.56 -31.97 8.05
C HIS A 413 8.13 -32.50 6.66
N ALA A 414 7.26 -31.76 5.97
CA ALA A 414 6.81 -32.15 4.64
C ALA A 414 7.97 -32.20 3.61
N ILE A 415 8.94 -31.29 3.72
CA ILE A 415 10.17 -31.33 2.88
C ILE A 415 10.97 -32.60 3.16
N MET A 416 11.15 -32.95 4.43
CA MET A 416 11.92 -34.13 4.84
C MET A 416 11.24 -35.45 4.51
N GLU A 417 9.92 -35.51 4.42
CA GLU A 417 9.18 -36.67 3.95
C GLU A 417 9.46 -36.99 2.48
N ASN A 418 9.90 -35.98 1.70
CA ASN A 418 10.31 -36.13 0.31
C ASN A 418 9.30 -36.90 -0.55
N VAL A 419 8.02 -36.58 -0.39
CA VAL A 419 6.94 -37.28 -1.10
C VAL A 419 6.97 -36.93 -2.60
N PRO A 420 6.59 -37.88 -3.47
CA PRO A 420 6.55 -37.61 -4.91
C PRO A 420 5.44 -36.64 -5.26
N VAL A 421 5.75 -35.71 -6.16
CA VAL A 421 4.77 -34.78 -6.75
C VAL A 421 4.05 -35.49 -7.88
N ARG A 422 2.73 -35.53 -7.85
CA ARG A 422 1.89 -36.05 -8.94
C ARG A 422 1.27 -34.89 -9.69
N VAL A 423 1.26 -35.00 -11.01
CA VAL A 423 0.67 -34.01 -11.91
C VAL A 423 -0.35 -34.71 -12.80
N GLU A 424 -1.60 -34.30 -12.71
CA GLU A 424 -2.68 -34.85 -13.50
C GLU A 424 -3.39 -33.73 -14.26
N THR A 425 -3.67 -33.94 -15.56
CA THR A 425 -4.47 -33.02 -16.35
C THR A 425 -5.90 -33.52 -16.41
N MET A 426 -6.84 -32.69 -15.96
CA MET A 426 -8.25 -33.07 -15.92
C MET A 426 -9.13 -31.87 -16.23
N SER A 427 -10.45 -32.11 -16.42
CA SER A 427 -11.41 -31.03 -16.58
C SER A 427 -11.48 -30.18 -15.31
N ILE A 428 -11.84 -28.90 -15.44
CA ILE A 428 -12.04 -28.01 -14.30
C ILE A 428 -13.11 -28.54 -13.34
N GLU A 429 -14.15 -29.17 -13.86
CA GLU A 429 -15.23 -29.79 -13.07
C GLU A 429 -14.72 -30.96 -12.21
N ASP A 430 -13.84 -31.79 -12.76
CA ASP A 430 -13.24 -32.90 -12.02
C ASP A 430 -12.22 -32.41 -11.01
N ALA A 431 -11.45 -31.39 -11.35
CA ALA A 431 -10.51 -30.74 -10.43
C ALA A 431 -11.21 -30.17 -9.20
N GLN A 432 -12.39 -29.56 -9.37
CA GLN A 432 -13.20 -29.06 -8.25
C GLN A 432 -13.64 -30.20 -7.30
N LYS A 433 -13.97 -31.38 -7.84
CA LYS A 433 -14.40 -32.54 -7.05
C LYS A 433 -13.24 -33.11 -6.19
N THR A 434 -12.00 -32.91 -6.59
CA THR A 434 -10.82 -33.37 -5.81
C THR A 434 -10.58 -32.55 -4.54
N GLY A 435 -11.24 -31.38 -4.40
CA GLY A 435 -10.96 -30.42 -3.35
C GLY A 435 -9.65 -29.66 -3.56
N ALA A 436 -9.08 -29.69 -4.77
CA ALA A 436 -7.89 -28.94 -5.13
C ALA A 436 -8.11 -27.44 -4.90
N MET A 437 -7.09 -26.77 -4.38
CA MET A 437 -7.14 -25.35 -4.08
C MET A 437 -7.14 -24.56 -5.39
N MET A 438 -8.15 -23.71 -5.56
CA MET A 438 -8.29 -22.81 -6.70
C MET A 438 -8.18 -21.37 -6.22
N LEU A 439 -7.35 -20.56 -6.88
CA LEU A 439 -7.14 -19.17 -6.51
C LEU A 439 -8.23 -18.29 -7.14
N PHE A 440 -8.83 -17.43 -6.31
CA PHE A 440 -9.82 -16.46 -6.78
C PHE A 440 -9.15 -15.41 -7.67
N GLY A 441 -9.74 -15.19 -8.87
CA GLY A 441 -9.27 -14.16 -9.81
C GLY A 441 -8.41 -14.70 -10.96
N GLU A 442 -7.96 -15.94 -10.93
CA GLU A 442 -7.30 -16.57 -12.06
C GLU A 442 -8.33 -17.13 -13.07
N LYS A 443 -8.06 -16.95 -14.37
CA LYS A 443 -8.87 -17.53 -15.44
C LYS A 443 -8.34 -18.91 -15.78
N TYR A 444 -9.03 -19.92 -15.31
CA TYR A 444 -8.74 -21.32 -15.68
C TYR A 444 -9.38 -21.66 -17.01
N GLY A 445 -8.68 -22.45 -17.82
CA GLY A 445 -9.26 -23.06 -19.04
C GLY A 445 -10.13 -24.27 -18.70
N ASP A 446 -10.73 -24.90 -19.74
CA ASP A 446 -11.57 -26.09 -19.60
C ASP A 446 -10.79 -27.28 -19.01
N PHE A 447 -9.49 -27.36 -19.24
CA PHE A 447 -8.57 -28.34 -18.68
C PHE A 447 -7.51 -27.64 -17.81
N VAL A 448 -7.24 -28.23 -16.66
CA VAL A 448 -6.28 -27.73 -15.66
C VAL A 448 -5.30 -28.82 -15.23
N ARG A 449 -4.09 -28.40 -14.87
CA ARG A 449 -3.09 -29.27 -14.25
C ARG A 449 -3.30 -29.24 -12.73
N VAL A 450 -3.66 -30.38 -12.16
CA VAL A 450 -3.77 -30.56 -10.71
C VAL A 450 -2.47 -31.14 -10.20
N ILE A 451 -1.87 -30.49 -9.22
CA ILE A 451 -0.61 -30.90 -8.59
C ILE A 451 -0.91 -31.39 -7.19
N THR A 452 -0.49 -32.61 -6.87
CA THR A 452 -0.64 -33.23 -5.56
C THR A 452 0.72 -33.48 -4.94
N MET A 453 0.92 -33.06 -3.71
CA MET A 453 2.13 -33.23 -2.91
C MET A 453 1.78 -34.02 -1.65
N GLY A 454 2.05 -35.33 -1.65
CA GLY A 454 1.72 -36.23 -0.55
C GLY A 454 0.31 -36.80 -0.57
#